data_e644c8badada5fead931dbea86ddf3b2
#
_entry.id   e644c8badada5fead931dbea86ddf3b2
#
_cell.length_a   1.000
_cell.length_b   1.000
_cell.length_c   1.000
_cell.angle_alpha   90.00
_cell.angle_beta   90.00
_cell.angle_gamma   90.00
#
_symmetry.space_group_name_H-M   'P 1'
#
loop_
_entity.id
_entity.type
_entity.pdbx_description
1 polymer ?
#
loop_
_entity_poly.entity_id
_entity_poly.type
_entity_poly.pdbx_seq_one_letter_code
_entity_poly.pdbx_strand_id
1 'polypeptide(L)'
;MRVIIAGAGQVGRRVAAKLDAAHDVVVIDTDADRIDGLGYELDVLTVLGDSSTIGTLQEAGIADADLLIASTDSDEINILTCETAKALSDATTVARVRSVKYIETWDRADDVFGVDLMVGTNLLTIGAAVGGTGLEAASSFDVFAGGTVHIAEFYVDPGSSLVGQTVEEADRFEGLTFGALVRSGTTIIPTGSTRIEAGDGIIVIGKPESVHTLGTELSQERSPTRNVLIVGGSDIGYHTAQLLEERGLRPHLLEADPDRARELSERLSATTVRNTDPTTRDFLETERAADIDVVVAALDQDSEANLLAALRAKRMGVDRSVAVVDHGEHVDLFEEAGVDTAVNPRRATAEEIIEFARDQDTLNVALLENNQAEVIEIRIDTESALAGRPIAEAIADFPPGVVIGAITRNGSFLMPRGDTVVKPGDHAVVLADSDGIEEVIERL
;
A
#
# COMPACT_ATOMS: atom_id res chain seq x y z
N MET A 1 -9.39 -5.60 -21.92
CA MET A 1 -8.51 -6.78 -21.68
C MET A 1 -9.36 -7.99 -21.30
N ARG A 2 -8.84 -9.18 -21.53
CA ARG A 2 -9.39 -10.43 -20.99
C ARG A 2 -8.62 -10.81 -19.73
N VAL A 3 -9.31 -10.85 -18.59
CA VAL A 3 -8.71 -11.09 -17.27
C VAL A 3 -9.23 -12.41 -16.70
N ILE A 4 -8.35 -13.31 -16.32
CA ILE A 4 -8.70 -14.55 -15.61
C ILE A 4 -8.32 -14.41 -14.13
N ILE A 5 -9.28 -14.67 -13.25
CA ILE A 5 -9.08 -14.62 -11.79
C ILE A 5 -9.26 -16.03 -11.22
N ALA A 6 -8.20 -16.59 -10.67
CA ALA A 6 -8.24 -17.88 -9.97
C ALA A 6 -8.45 -17.64 -8.46
N GLY A 7 -9.60 -18.07 -7.98
CA GLY A 7 -10.10 -17.91 -6.61
C GLY A 7 -11.26 -16.91 -6.52
N ALA A 8 -12.46 -17.38 -6.15
CA ALA A 8 -13.67 -16.58 -5.88
C ALA A 8 -13.80 -16.21 -4.39
N GLY A 9 -12.70 -16.18 -3.64
CA GLY A 9 -12.64 -15.72 -2.25
C GLY A 9 -12.79 -14.20 -2.13
N GLN A 10 -12.57 -13.64 -0.93
CA GLN A 10 -12.76 -12.20 -0.68
C GLN A 10 -11.90 -11.32 -1.61
N VAL A 11 -10.63 -11.68 -1.87
CA VAL A 11 -9.73 -10.94 -2.77
C VAL A 11 -10.24 -11.03 -4.20
N GLY A 12 -10.39 -12.24 -4.75
CA GLY A 12 -10.79 -12.43 -6.15
C GLY A 12 -12.16 -11.84 -6.47
N ARG A 13 -13.15 -11.98 -5.55
CA ARG A 13 -14.47 -11.35 -5.69
C ARG A 13 -14.37 -9.82 -5.77
N ARG A 14 -13.53 -9.20 -4.91
CA ARG A 14 -13.34 -7.74 -4.91
C ARG A 14 -12.64 -7.26 -6.18
N VAL A 15 -11.63 -8.00 -6.64
CA VAL A 15 -10.95 -7.72 -7.90
C VAL A 15 -11.92 -7.85 -9.07
N ALA A 16 -12.68 -8.95 -9.15
CA ALA A 16 -13.69 -9.15 -10.20
C ALA A 16 -14.70 -8.01 -10.25
N ALA A 17 -15.28 -7.61 -9.09
CA ALA A 17 -16.26 -6.52 -9.00
C ALA A 17 -15.72 -5.15 -9.40
N LYS A 18 -14.42 -4.94 -9.40
CA LYS A 18 -13.80 -3.68 -9.83
C LYS A 18 -13.39 -3.68 -11.31
N LEU A 19 -13.20 -4.88 -11.88
CA LEU A 19 -12.76 -5.04 -13.26
C LEU A 19 -13.90 -5.38 -14.24
N ASP A 20 -15.03 -5.92 -13.76
CA ASP A 20 -16.15 -6.38 -14.59
C ASP A 20 -16.75 -5.29 -15.51
N ALA A 21 -16.74 -4.03 -15.07
CA ALA A 21 -17.32 -2.92 -15.85
C ALA A 21 -16.49 -2.54 -17.09
N ALA A 22 -15.16 -2.83 -17.08
CA ALA A 22 -14.25 -2.38 -18.12
C ALA A 22 -13.54 -3.52 -18.87
N HIS A 23 -13.60 -4.75 -18.36
CA HIS A 23 -12.83 -5.89 -18.85
C HIS A 23 -13.70 -7.16 -19.02
N ASP A 24 -13.26 -8.07 -19.89
CA ASP A 24 -13.84 -9.42 -20.03
C ASP A 24 -13.27 -10.32 -18.95
N VAL A 25 -14.03 -10.50 -17.86
CA VAL A 25 -13.56 -11.18 -16.65
C VAL A 25 -14.06 -12.63 -16.59
N VAL A 26 -13.14 -13.55 -16.35
CA VAL A 26 -13.41 -14.97 -16.11
C VAL A 26 -12.94 -15.35 -14.71
N VAL A 27 -13.79 -15.96 -13.88
CA VAL A 27 -13.43 -16.37 -12.53
C VAL A 27 -13.45 -17.88 -12.39
N ILE A 28 -12.40 -18.45 -11.83
CA ILE A 28 -12.22 -19.89 -11.59
C ILE A 28 -12.25 -20.13 -10.07
N ASP A 29 -13.02 -21.11 -9.60
CA ASP A 29 -12.96 -21.63 -8.22
C ASP A 29 -13.36 -23.10 -8.19
N THR A 30 -12.93 -23.81 -7.17
CA THR A 30 -13.34 -25.20 -6.90
C THR A 30 -14.65 -25.30 -6.14
N ASP A 31 -15.13 -24.20 -5.58
CA ASP A 31 -16.37 -24.12 -4.79
C ASP A 31 -17.54 -23.66 -5.68
N ALA A 32 -18.47 -24.58 -5.92
CA ALA A 32 -19.64 -24.34 -6.77
C ALA A 32 -20.55 -23.22 -6.22
N ASP A 33 -20.72 -23.14 -4.90
CA ASP A 33 -21.61 -22.13 -4.28
C ASP A 33 -21.02 -20.72 -4.46
N ARG A 34 -19.68 -20.58 -4.40
CA ARG A 34 -19.00 -19.31 -4.67
C ARG A 34 -19.13 -18.89 -6.14
N ILE A 35 -18.95 -19.84 -7.05
CA ILE A 35 -19.07 -19.63 -8.50
C ILE A 35 -20.49 -19.21 -8.88
N ASP A 36 -21.49 -19.94 -8.39
CA ASP A 36 -22.90 -19.63 -8.66
C ASP A 36 -23.29 -18.26 -8.10
N GLY A 37 -22.87 -17.94 -6.85
CA GLY A 37 -23.12 -16.64 -6.22
C GLY A 37 -22.54 -15.48 -7.02
N LEU A 38 -21.30 -15.63 -7.50
CA LEU A 38 -20.60 -14.58 -8.25
C LEU A 38 -21.29 -14.29 -9.60
N GLY A 39 -21.69 -15.33 -10.35
CA GLY A 39 -22.36 -15.19 -11.63
C GLY A 39 -23.76 -14.56 -11.55
N TYR A 40 -24.37 -14.50 -10.35
CA TYR A 40 -25.62 -13.75 -10.12
C TYR A 40 -25.39 -12.28 -9.77
N GLU A 41 -24.25 -11.95 -9.20
CA GLU A 41 -23.94 -10.60 -8.66
C GLU A 41 -23.19 -9.73 -9.68
N LEU A 42 -22.35 -10.33 -10.52
CA LEU A 42 -21.43 -9.62 -11.43
C LEU A 42 -21.60 -10.10 -12.87
N ASP A 43 -21.26 -9.27 -13.84
CA ASP A 43 -21.26 -9.63 -15.27
C ASP A 43 -19.93 -10.31 -15.66
N VAL A 44 -19.69 -11.50 -15.10
CA VAL A 44 -18.47 -12.27 -15.30
C VAL A 44 -18.75 -13.69 -15.78
N LEU A 45 -17.83 -14.26 -16.54
CA LEU A 45 -17.88 -15.70 -16.84
C LEU A 45 -17.29 -16.49 -15.65
N THR A 46 -17.86 -17.66 -15.39
CA THR A 46 -17.41 -18.50 -14.27
C THR A 46 -17.05 -19.89 -14.73
N VAL A 47 -15.97 -20.45 -14.18
CA VAL A 47 -15.48 -21.81 -14.45
C VAL A 47 -15.29 -22.54 -13.14
N LEU A 48 -15.98 -23.68 -12.97
CA LEU A 48 -15.82 -24.56 -11.81
C LEU A 48 -14.66 -25.53 -12.05
N GLY A 49 -13.56 -25.38 -11.31
CA GLY A 49 -12.41 -26.26 -11.48
C GLY A 49 -11.18 -25.82 -10.69
N ASP A 50 -10.14 -26.67 -10.75
CA ASP A 50 -8.84 -26.40 -10.17
C ASP A 50 -7.98 -25.60 -11.16
N SER A 51 -7.68 -24.35 -10.82
CA SER A 51 -6.94 -23.41 -11.65
C SER A 51 -5.49 -23.82 -11.92
N SER A 52 -4.91 -24.72 -11.13
CA SER A 52 -3.56 -25.24 -11.36
C SER A 52 -3.49 -26.23 -12.53
N THR A 53 -4.64 -26.64 -13.08
CA THR A 53 -4.70 -27.65 -14.15
C THR A 53 -4.84 -27.01 -15.54
N ILE A 54 -4.16 -27.60 -16.53
CA ILE A 54 -4.21 -27.17 -17.93
C ILE A 54 -5.65 -27.16 -18.46
N GLY A 55 -6.45 -28.19 -18.14
CA GLY A 55 -7.82 -28.32 -18.63
C GLY A 55 -8.70 -27.16 -18.19
N THR A 56 -8.65 -26.78 -16.92
CA THR A 56 -9.42 -25.67 -16.36
C THR A 56 -8.98 -24.32 -16.94
N LEU A 57 -7.67 -24.09 -17.07
CA LEU A 57 -7.14 -22.87 -17.68
C LEU A 57 -7.54 -22.74 -19.16
N GLN A 58 -7.55 -23.85 -19.91
CA GLN A 58 -8.01 -23.84 -21.30
C GLN A 58 -9.52 -23.59 -21.40
N GLU A 59 -10.34 -24.14 -20.49
CA GLU A 59 -11.77 -23.85 -20.41
C GLU A 59 -12.05 -22.35 -20.10
N ALA A 60 -11.22 -21.75 -19.24
CA ALA A 60 -11.26 -20.32 -18.94
C ALA A 60 -10.74 -19.43 -20.09
N GLY A 61 -10.14 -20.02 -21.14
CA GLY A 61 -9.64 -19.31 -22.31
C GLY A 61 -8.30 -18.63 -22.10
N ILE A 62 -7.37 -19.29 -21.39
CA ILE A 62 -6.04 -18.75 -21.07
C ILE A 62 -5.23 -18.35 -22.31
N ALA A 63 -5.44 -18.99 -23.46
CA ALA A 63 -4.72 -18.70 -24.68
C ALA A 63 -4.95 -17.28 -25.22
N ASP A 64 -6.09 -16.68 -24.88
CA ASP A 64 -6.49 -15.33 -25.31
C ASP A 64 -6.51 -14.34 -24.14
N ALA A 65 -5.98 -14.72 -22.98
CA ALA A 65 -5.95 -13.87 -21.81
C ALA A 65 -4.77 -12.88 -21.86
N ASP A 66 -5.03 -11.64 -21.47
CA ASP A 66 -4.02 -10.60 -21.27
C ASP A 66 -3.40 -10.68 -19.86
N LEU A 67 -4.23 -11.03 -18.88
CA LEU A 67 -3.85 -11.04 -17.45
C LEU A 67 -4.45 -12.26 -16.74
N LEU A 68 -3.63 -12.93 -15.91
CA LEU A 68 -4.07 -13.94 -14.98
C LEU A 68 -3.71 -13.54 -13.55
N ILE A 69 -4.71 -13.56 -12.65
CA ILE A 69 -4.58 -13.23 -11.24
C ILE A 69 -4.87 -14.48 -10.41
N ALA A 70 -3.85 -15.05 -9.77
CA ALA A 70 -3.99 -16.19 -8.88
C ALA A 70 -4.11 -15.73 -7.42
N SER A 71 -5.32 -15.81 -6.86
CA SER A 71 -5.69 -15.29 -5.53
C SER A 71 -6.45 -16.28 -4.65
N THR A 72 -6.19 -17.57 -4.80
CA THR A 72 -6.72 -18.62 -3.93
C THR A 72 -6.16 -18.55 -2.51
N ASP A 73 -6.65 -19.37 -1.60
CA ASP A 73 -6.15 -19.44 -0.22
C ASP A 73 -4.84 -20.24 -0.06
N SER A 74 -4.24 -20.80 -1.14
CA SER A 74 -2.97 -21.53 -1.14
C SER A 74 -1.93 -20.82 -1.98
N ASP A 75 -0.81 -20.42 -1.35
CA ASP A 75 0.33 -19.80 -2.01
C ASP A 75 0.89 -20.71 -3.11
N GLU A 76 1.01 -22.03 -2.83
CA GLU A 76 1.54 -23.02 -3.75
C GLU A 76 0.64 -23.19 -5.00
N ILE A 77 -0.69 -23.18 -4.81
CA ILE A 77 -1.64 -23.24 -5.93
C ILE A 77 -1.56 -21.97 -6.77
N ASN A 78 -1.42 -20.80 -6.14
CA ASN A 78 -1.32 -19.53 -6.85
C ASN A 78 -0.05 -19.50 -7.73
N ILE A 79 1.09 -19.90 -7.18
CA ILE A 79 2.35 -20.02 -7.91
C ILE A 79 2.24 -21.04 -9.05
N LEU A 80 1.70 -22.23 -8.76
CA LEU A 80 1.55 -23.29 -9.78
C LEU A 80 0.59 -22.87 -10.90
N THR A 81 -0.46 -22.11 -10.56
CA THR A 81 -1.42 -21.57 -11.55
C THR A 81 -0.72 -20.60 -12.51
N CYS A 82 0.10 -19.69 -11.99
CA CYS A 82 0.89 -18.77 -12.80
C CYS A 82 1.89 -19.50 -13.72
N GLU A 83 2.63 -20.45 -13.17
CA GLU A 83 3.58 -21.27 -13.95
C GLU A 83 2.88 -22.07 -15.06
N THR A 84 1.71 -22.65 -14.76
CA THR A 84 0.91 -23.38 -15.75
C THR A 84 0.38 -22.43 -16.84
N ALA A 85 -0.02 -21.22 -16.48
CA ALA A 85 -0.48 -20.20 -17.41
C ALA A 85 0.62 -19.73 -18.37
N LYS A 86 1.83 -19.46 -17.86
CA LYS A 86 3.00 -19.12 -18.68
C LYS A 86 3.38 -20.21 -19.68
N ALA A 87 3.16 -21.46 -19.33
CA ALA A 87 3.37 -22.58 -20.27
C ALA A 87 2.32 -22.64 -21.41
N LEU A 88 1.18 -21.93 -21.28
CA LEU A 88 0.05 -21.97 -22.22
C LEU A 88 -0.16 -20.66 -22.97
N SER A 89 0.33 -19.54 -22.46
CA SER A 89 0.10 -18.20 -23.04
C SER A 89 1.19 -17.21 -22.64
N ASP A 90 1.18 -16.04 -23.26
CA ASP A 90 2.02 -14.89 -22.90
C ASP A 90 1.32 -13.95 -21.90
N ALA A 91 0.21 -14.38 -21.28
CA ALA A 91 -0.51 -13.55 -20.31
C ALA A 91 0.40 -13.07 -19.17
N THR A 92 0.22 -11.84 -18.76
CA THR A 92 0.83 -11.32 -17.53
C THR A 92 0.26 -12.06 -16.32
N THR A 93 1.09 -12.44 -15.37
CA THR A 93 0.69 -13.28 -14.24
C THR A 93 0.93 -12.57 -12.91
N VAL A 94 -0.09 -12.61 -12.06
CA VAL A 94 -0.05 -12.05 -10.70
C VAL A 94 -0.32 -13.16 -9.70
N ALA A 95 0.57 -13.37 -8.74
CA ALA A 95 0.38 -14.33 -7.66
C ALA A 95 0.20 -13.63 -6.31
N ARG A 96 -0.92 -13.88 -5.64
CA ARG A 96 -1.09 -13.55 -4.23
C ARG A 96 -0.39 -14.57 -3.37
N VAL A 97 0.46 -14.12 -2.43
CA VAL A 97 1.11 -14.98 -1.44
C VAL A 97 1.01 -14.38 -0.03
N ARG A 98 0.93 -15.22 0.98
CA ARG A 98 0.96 -14.83 2.39
C ARG A 98 2.35 -14.99 2.99
N SER A 99 3.06 -16.02 2.54
CA SER A 99 4.37 -16.37 3.10
C SER A 99 5.49 -15.56 2.46
N VAL A 100 6.19 -14.79 3.28
CA VAL A 100 7.34 -13.95 2.89
C VAL A 100 8.46 -14.78 2.22
N LYS A 101 8.62 -16.07 2.57
CA LYS A 101 9.64 -16.95 1.96
C LYS A 101 9.52 -17.06 0.44
N TYR A 102 8.31 -17.00 -0.12
CA TYR A 102 8.10 -17.03 -1.57
C TYR A 102 8.49 -15.71 -2.22
N ILE A 103 8.20 -14.59 -1.57
CA ILE A 103 8.59 -13.26 -2.04
C ILE A 103 10.11 -13.12 -2.03
N GLU A 104 10.78 -13.51 -0.93
CA GLU A 104 12.25 -13.50 -0.86
C GLU A 104 12.90 -14.38 -1.92
N THR A 105 12.24 -15.51 -2.29
CA THR A 105 12.73 -16.40 -3.34
C THR A 105 12.55 -15.76 -4.71
N TRP A 106 11.40 -15.15 -4.95
CA TRP A 106 11.07 -14.46 -6.19
C TRP A 106 11.98 -13.25 -6.42
N ASP A 107 12.22 -12.42 -5.39
CA ASP A 107 13.11 -11.25 -5.46
C ASP A 107 14.57 -11.59 -5.77
N ARG A 108 15.03 -12.79 -5.39
CA ARG A 108 16.43 -13.20 -5.53
C ARG A 108 16.72 -13.98 -6.80
N ALA A 109 15.73 -14.41 -7.51
CA ALA A 109 15.88 -15.27 -8.65
C ALA A 109 15.09 -14.71 -9.85
N ASP A 110 15.81 -14.29 -10.87
CA ASP A 110 15.20 -13.86 -12.12
C ASP A 110 14.33 -14.98 -12.71
N ASP A 111 13.09 -14.65 -13.08
CA ASP A 111 12.17 -15.53 -13.82
C ASP A 111 11.81 -16.86 -13.10
N VAL A 112 11.73 -16.84 -11.77
CA VAL A 112 11.30 -18.00 -10.99
C VAL A 112 9.76 -17.96 -10.81
N PHE A 113 9.13 -19.14 -10.84
CA PHE A 113 7.68 -19.33 -10.62
C PHE A 113 6.74 -18.83 -11.74
N GLY A 114 7.26 -18.35 -12.87
CA GLY A 114 6.40 -17.79 -13.93
C GLY A 114 5.46 -16.70 -13.44
N VAL A 115 5.90 -15.85 -12.52
CA VAL A 115 5.14 -14.79 -11.88
C VAL A 115 5.74 -13.43 -12.22
N ASP A 116 4.96 -12.58 -12.91
CA ASP A 116 5.41 -11.22 -13.26
C ASP A 116 5.26 -10.25 -12.08
N LEU A 117 4.21 -10.43 -11.25
CA LEU A 117 4.03 -9.69 -10.00
C LEU A 117 3.65 -10.63 -8.86
N MET A 118 4.38 -10.55 -7.76
CA MET A 118 4.05 -11.28 -6.52
C MET A 118 3.56 -10.31 -5.43
N VAL A 119 2.29 -10.44 -5.04
CA VAL A 119 1.67 -9.57 -4.04
C VAL A 119 1.64 -10.25 -2.68
N GLY A 120 2.38 -9.68 -1.73
CA GLY A 120 2.50 -10.20 -0.37
C GLY A 120 1.43 -9.68 0.57
N THR A 121 0.36 -10.43 0.80
CA THR A 121 -0.75 -10.02 1.69
C THR A 121 -0.27 -9.55 3.07
N ASN A 122 0.65 -10.26 3.68
CA ASN A 122 1.16 -9.92 5.01
C ASN A 122 2.12 -8.72 4.95
N LEU A 123 2.91 -8.56 3.88
CA LEU A 123 3.83 -7.43 3.74
C LEU A 123 3.11 -6.09 3.63
N LEU A 124 2.00 -6.01 2.90
CA LEU A 124 1.19 -4.81 2.81
C LEU A 124 0.63 -4.41 4.19
N THR A 125 0.16 -5.41 4.95
CA THR A 125 -0.34 -5.19 6.32
C THR A 125 0.77 -4.74 7.27
N ILE A 126 1.95 -5.37 7.17
CA ILE A 126 3.13 -5.00 7.95
C ILE A 126 3.57 -3.59 7.58
N GLY A 127 3.61 -3.25 6.29
CA GLY A 127 3.91 -1.91 5.80
C GLY A 127 2.98 -0.86 6.41
N ALA A 128 1.68 -1.11 6.40
CA ALA A 128 0.68 -0.23 7.02
C ALA A 128 0.82 -0.16 8.56
N ALA A 129 1.10 -1.29 9.22
CA ALA A 129 1.32 -1.33 10.66
C ALA A 129 2.61 -0.60 11.08
N VAL A 130 3.67 -0.73 10.29
CA VAL A 130 5.01 -0.18 10.55
C VAL A 130 5.20 1.19 9.90
N GLY A 131 4.46 1.51 8.86
CA GLY A 131 4.48 2.81 8.16
C GLY A 131 4.29 3.98 9.13
N GLY A 132 3.56 3.77 10.21
CA GLY A 132 3.47 4.70 11.32
C GLY A 132 4.67 4.76 12.27
N THR A 133 5.68 3.90 12.14
CA THR A 133 6.82 3.84 13.08
C THR A 133 8.13 4.33 12.47
N GLY A 134 8.18 4.67 11.17
CA GLY A 134 9.41 5.12 10.50
C GLY A 134 9.26 6.40 9.69
N LEU A 135 8.02 6.79 9.35
CA LEU A 135 7.63 8.12 8.89
C LEU A 135 6.62 8.66 9.90
N GLU A 136 7.06 8.85 11.14
CA GLU A 136 6.24 9.19 12.32
C GLU A 136 5.35 10.43 12.17
N ALA A 137 5.62 11.23 11.15
CA ALA A 137 4.82 12.41 10.81
C ALA A 137 3.87 12.19 9.62
N ALA A 138 3.99 11.09 8.85
CA ALA A 138 3.13 10.86 7.69
C ALA A 138 1.76 10.30 8.09
N SER A 139 0.69 10.92 7.60
CA SER A 139 -0.70 10.44 7.70
C SER A 139 -1.00 9.41 6.61
N SER A 140 -0.44 9.56 5.41
CA SER A 140 -0.49 8.57 4.33
C SER A 140 0.86 8.42 3.65
N PHE A 141 1.07 7.28 2.97
CA PHE A 141 2.33 6.96 2.30
C PHE A 141 2.09 5.96 1.17
N ASP A 142 2.58 6.31 -0.03
CA ASP A 142 2.50 5.48 -1.22
C ASP A 142 3.84 5.39 -1.94
N VAL A 143 4.02 4.33 -2.73
CA VAL A 143 5.26 4.01 -3.43
C VAL A 143 5.00 3.91 -4.93
N PHE A 144 5.78 4.64 -5.73
CA PHE A 144 5.65 4.72 -7.17
C PHE A 144 6.96 4.38 -7.88
N ALA A 145 6.88 4.15 -9.19
CA ALA A 145 8.02 3.88 -10.06
C ALA A 145 8.95 2.77 -9.52
N GLY A 146 8.35 1.65 -9.08
CA GLY A 146 9.11 0.51 -8.56
C GLY A 146 9.95 0.85 -7.33
N GLY A 147 9.48 1.73 -6.45
CA GLY A 147 10.18 2.14 -5.23
C GLY A 147 11.13 3.34 -5.40
N THR A 148 11.25 3.89 -6.60
CA THR A 148 12.14 5.03 -6.89
C THR A 148 11.53 6.37 -6.45
N VAL A 149 10.21 6.45 -6.36
CA VAL A 149 9.45 7.64 -5.95
C VAL A 149 8.55 7.29 -4.77
N HIS A 150 8.62 8.11 -3.73
CA HIS A 150 7.73 8.03 -2.58
C HIS A 150 6.82 9.25 -2.52
N ILE A 151 5.58 9.03 -2.12
CA ILE A 151 4.61 10.07 -1.81
C ILE A 151 4.25 9.94 -0.34
N ALA A 152 4.17 11.06 0.35
CA ALA A 152 3.74 11.09 1.74
C ALA A 152 2.93 12.34 2.04
N GLU A 153 1.92 12.18 2.86
CA GLU A 153 1.21 13.30 3.49
C GLU A 153 1.67 13.48 4.93
N PHE A 154 2.07 14.71 5.27
CA PHE A 154 2.50 15.07 6.61
C PHE A 154 1.60 16.14 7.19
N TYR A 155 1.22 16.00 8.45
CA TYR A 155 0.48 17.03 9.17
C TYR A 155 1.44 18.02 9.85
N VAL A 156 1.21 19.32 9.62
CA VAL A 156 2.04 20.40 10.16
C VAL A 156 1.55 20.79 11.56
N ASP A 157 2.24 20.33 12.57
CA ASP A 157 1.95 20.69 13.96
C ASP A 157 2.22 22.19 14.24
N PRO A 158 1.51 22.82 15.22
CA PRO A 158 1.72 24.24 15.56
C PRO A 158 3.14 24.62 15.97
N GLY A 159 3.95 23.66 16.44
CA GLY A 159 5.35 23.83 16.81
C GLY A 159 6.33 23.57 15.68
N SER A 160 5.86 23.15 14.50
CA SER A 160 6.73 22.77 13.38
C SER A 160 7.58 23.92 12.86
N SER A 161 8.81 23.60 12.51
CA SER A 161 9.75 24.52 11.87
C SER A 161 9.24 25.05 10.53
N LEU A 162 8.32 24.33 9.88
CA LEU A 162 7.72 24.74 8.61
C LEU A 162 6.65 25.84 8.75
N VAL A 163 6.07 26.03 9.94
CA VAL A 163 5.02 27.03 10.16
C VAL A 163 5.51 28.44 9.85
N GLY A 164 4.81 29.11 8.93
CA GLY A 164 5.12 30.47 8.48
C GLY A 164 6.16 30.57 7.38
N GLN A 165 6.86 29.47 7.03
CA GLN A 165 7.73 29.43 5.85
C GLN A 165 6.88 29.43 4.57
N THR A 166 7.45 29.95 3.49
CA THR A 166 6.93 29.71 2.14
C THR A 166 7.37 28.34 1.64
N VAL A 167 6.66 27.79 0.66
CA VAL A 167 7.06 26.51 0.04
C VAL A 167 8.48 26.61 -0.55
N GLU A 168 8.86 27.74 -1.14
CA GLU A 168 10.22 28.00 -1.64
C GLU A 168 11.28 27.97 -0.53
N GLU A 169 10.97 28.49 0.66
CA GLU A 169 11.86 28.44 1.84
C GLU A 169 11.95 27.02 2.43
N ALA A 170 10.87 26.24 2.33
CA ALA A 170 10.77 24.86 2.78
C ALA A 170 11.39 23.85 1.79
N ASP A 171 11.47 24.19 0.49
CA ASP A 171 12.03 23.34 -0.59
C ASP A 171 13.58 23.32 -0.53
N ARG A 172 14.12 22.81 0.58
CA ARG A 172 15.55 22.63 0.81
C ARG A 172 16.03 21.19 0.64
N PHE A 173 15.10 20.28 0.34
CA PHE A 173 15.37 18.86 0.21
C PHE A 173 15.65 18.49 -1.26
N GLU A 174 16.82 17.94 -1.53
CA GLU A 174 17.18 17.53 -2.88
C GLU A 174 16.32 16.35 -3.34
N GLY A 175 15.57 16.52 -4.43
CA GLY A 175 14.69 15.45 -4.97
C GLY A 175 13.35 15.32 -4.27
N LEU A 176 12.79 16.40 -3.71
CA LEU A 176 11.48 16.49 -3.12
C LEU A 176 10.65 17.57 -3.82
N THR A 177 9.39 17.32 -4.08
CA THR A 177 8.41 18.28 -4.59
C THR A 177 7.26 18.41 -3.58
N PHE A 178 6.90 19.63 -3.20
CA PHE A 178 5.65 19.90 -2.48
C PHE A 178 4.51 19.90 -3.49
N GLY A 179 3.77 18.80 -3.57
CA GLY A 179 2.70 18.58 -4.56
C GLY A 179 1.44 19.33 -4.23
N ALA A 180 0.97 19.24 -2.98
CA ALA A 180 -0.24 19.92 -2.52
C ALA A 180 -0.16 20.28 -1.03
N LEU A 181 -1.02 21.23 -0.63
CA LEU A 181 -1.36 21.51 0.76
C LEU A 181 -2.85 21.23 0.98
N VAL A 182 -3.20 20.59 2.09
CA VAL A 182 -4.59 20.37 2.51
C VAL A 182 -4.87 21.29 3.69
N ARG A 183 -5.71 22.30 3.50
CA ARG A 183 -6.07 23.29 4.52
C ARG A 183 -7.57 23.27 4.77
N SER A 184 -7.99 22.93 5.98
CA SER A 184 -9.41 22.85 6.36
C SER A 184 -10.25 22.00 5.38
N GLY A 185 -9.68 20.88 4.91
CA GLY A 185 -10.32 19.96 3.98
C GLY A 185 -10.32 20.43 2.50
N THR A 186 -9.61 21.51 2.16
CA THR A 186 -9.47 21.99 0.78
C THR A 186 -8.04 21.78 0.29
N THR A 187 -7.90 21.15 -0.87
CA THR A 187 -6.60 20.95 -1.54
C THR A 187 -6.16 22.25 -2.22
N ILE A 188 -4.93 22.66 -1.98
CA ILE A 188 -4.28 23.85 -2.53
C ILE A 188 -3.02 23.38 -3.27
N ILE A 189 -2.95 23.63 -4.57
CA ILE A 189 -1.70 23.44 -5.32
C ILE A 189 -0.78 24.61 -5.02
N PRO A 190 0.36 24.39 -4.34
CA PRO A 190 1.17 25.48 -3.85
C PRO A 190 2.02 26.12 -4.97
N THR A 191 2.26 27.39 -4.82
CA THR A 191 3.32 28.11 -5.52
C THR A 191 4.51 28.32 -4.56
N GLY A 192 5.69 28.69 -5.07
CA GLY A 192 6.83 28.99 -4.20
C GLY A 192 6.53 30.02 -3.10
N SER A 193 5.58 30.96 -3.34
CA SER A 193 5.19 31.98 -2.36
C SER A 193 4.08 31.54 -1.41
N THR A 194 3.49 30.35 -1.59
CA THR A 194 2.45 29.83 -0.70
C THR A 194 3.03 29.57 0.69
N ARG A 195 2.37 30.11 1.73
CA ARG A 195 2.81 29.91 3.12
C ARG A 195 2.19 28.65 3.71
N ILE A 196 3.03 27.91 4.44
CA ILE A 196 2.64 26.73 5.22
C ILE A 196 2.13 27.23 6.57
N GLU A 197 0.94 26.78 6.98
CA GLU A 197 0.28 27.15 8.23
C GLU A 197 0.19 25.93 9.17
N ALA A 198 0.07 26.20 10.46
CA ALA A 198 -0.20 25.15 11.43
C ALA A 198 -1.57 24.50 11.13
N GLY A 199 -1.61 23.20 11.11
CA GLY A 199 -2.80 22.43 10.77
C GLY A 199 -2.94 22.09 9.28
N ASP A 200 -2.01 22.52 8.42
CA ASP A 200 -1.97 22.06 7.04
C ASP A 200 -1.55 20.59 6.96
N GLY A 201 -2.16 19.83 6.07
CA GLY A 201 -1.59 18.62 5.50
C GLY A 201 -0.66 19.02 4.34
N ILE A 202 0.55 18.50 4.29
CA ILE A 202 1.48 18.72 3.16
C ILE A 202 1.70 17.42 2.43
N ILE A 203 1.43 17.39 1.13
CA ILE A 203 1.66 16.24 0.27
C ILE A 203 2.95 16.47 -0.48
N VAL A 204 3.89 15.54 -0.30
CA VAL A 204 5.21 15.60 -0.92
C VAL A 204 5.45 14.39 -1.79
N ILE A 205 6.18 14.59 -2.88
CA ILE A 205 6.53 13.57 -3.87
C ILE A 205 8.05 13.65 -4.08
N GLY A 206 8.77 12.55 -3.97
CA GLY A 206 10.22 12.61 -4.16
C GLY A 206 10.97 11.31 -3.92
N LYS A 207 12.30 11.43 -3.83
CA LYS A 207 13.15 10.29 -3.50
C LYS A 207 12.85 9.75 -2.10
N PRO A 208 12.95 8.42 -1.89
CA PRO A 208 12.75 7.80 -0.58
C PRO A 208 13.51 8.48 0.56
N GLU A 209 14.79 8.80 0.34
CA GLU A 209 15.65 9.42 1.35
C GLU A 209 15.22 10.84 1.70
N SER A 210 14.69 11.59 0.71
CA SER A 210 14.28 12.99 0.90
C SER A 210 12.96 13.09 1.64
N VAL A 211 12.00 12.22 1.28
CA VAL A 211 10.71 12.06 1.99
C VAL A 211 10.98 11.64 3.44
N HIS A 212 11.86 10.66 3.66
CA HIS A 212 12.25 10.22 5.00
C HIS A 212 12.93 11.32 5.81
N THR A 213 13.80 12.12 5.17
CA THR A 213 14.51 13.24 5.85
C THR A 213 13.52 14.30 6.32
N LEU A 214 12.56 14.68 5.46
CA LEU A 214 11.48 15.60 5.86
C LEU A 214 10.64 15.01 7.00
N GLY A 215 10.22 13.75 6.88
CA GLY A 215 9.49 13.06 7.94
C GLY A 215 10.23 13.03 9.26
N THR A 216 11.53 12.76 9.23
CA THR A 216 12.39 12.78 10.43
C THR A 216 12.50 14.19 11.02
N GLU A 217 12.59 15.23 10.20
CA GLU A 217 12.64 16.61 10.68
C GLU A 217 11.32 17.01 11.37
N LEU A 218 10.18 16.63 10.77
CA LEU A 218 8.87 16.89 11.35
C LEU A 218 8.61 16.05 12.62
N SER A 219 9.16 14.83 12.68
CA SER A 219 9.03 13.95 13.85
C SER A 219 10.01 14.24 14.97
N GLN A 220 11.16 14.92 14.71
CA GLN A 220 12.07 15.36 15.77
C GLN A 220 11.43 16.35 16.75
N GLU A 221 10.30 16.92 16.38
CA GLU A 221 9.45 17.76 17.23
C GLU A 221 8.50 16.93 18.08
N ARG A 222 8.29 15.65 17.73
CA ARG A 222 7.62 14.62 18.53
C ARG A 222 8.68 13.67 19.10
N SER A 223 8.44 13.08 20.26
CA SER A 223 9.36 12.05 20.80
C SER A 223 9.41 10.87 19.82
N PRO A 224 10.61 10.43 19.39
CA PRO A 224 10.71 9.32 18.44
C PRO A 224 10.06 8.06 19.03
N THR A 225 9.27 7.34 18.24
CA THR A 225 8.72 6.03 18.62
C THR A 225 9.87 5.10 18.99
N ARG A 226 9.94 4.70 20.23
CA ARG A 226 11.00 3.81 20.75
C ARG A 226 10.44 2.48 21.21
N ASN A 227 9.21 2.49 21.71
CA ASN A 227 8.59 1.36 22.38
C ASN A 227 7.34 0.91 21.62
N VAL A 228 7.48 -0.15 20.85
CA VAL A 228 6.37 -0.77 20.10
C VAL A 228 5.96 -2.05 20.82
N LEU A 229 4.68 -2.18 21.09
CA LEU A 229 4.08 -3.41 21.62
C LEU A 229 3.31 -4.13 20.53
N ILE A 230 3.70 -5.34 20.20
CA ILE A 230 2.99 -6.23 19.28
C ILE A 230 2.17 -7.23 20.11
N VAL A 231 0.89 -7.30 19.83
CA VAL A 231 -0.06 -8.19 20.49
C VAL A 231 -0.46 -9.29 19.55
N GLY A 232 0.08 -10.49 19.71
CA GLY A 232 -0.08 -11.66 18.87
C GLY A 232 1.17 -12.00 18.06
N GLY A 233 1.62 -13.24 18.17
CA GLY A 233 2.75 -13.82 17.45
C GLY A 233 2.35 -14.53 16.16
N SER A 234 1.27 -14.08 15.50
CA SER A 234 0.88 -14.50 14.16
C SER A 234 2.00 -14.21 13.13
N ASP A 235 1.84 -14.66 11.90
CA ASP A 235 2.81 -14.33 10.85
C ASP A 235 2.94 -12.82 10.65
N ILE A 236 1.84 -12.07 10.76
CA ILE A 236 1.87 -10.61 10.70
C ILE A 236 2.65 -10.03 11.89
N GLY A 237 2.36 -10.48 13.12
CA GLY A 237 3.07 -10.02 14.32
C GLY A 237 4.56 -10.36 14.30
N TYR A 238 4.92 -11.56 13.85
CA TYR A 238 6.31 -11.99 13.70
C TYR A 238 7.08 -11.11 12.69
N HIS A 239 6.55 -10.93 11.48
CA HIS A 239 7.23 -10.14 10.46
C HIS A 239 7.23 -8.65 10.77
N THR A 240 6.19 -8.14 11.47
CA THR A 240 6.20 -6.79 12.02
C THR A 240 7.36 -6.61 12.98
N ALA A 241 7.58 -7.56 13.92
CA ALA A 241 8.70 -7.53 14.84
C ALA A 241 10.05 -7.54 14.10
N GLN A 242 10.18 -8.41 13.11
CA GLN A 242 11.39 -8.55 12.30
C GLN A 242 11.74 -7.25 11.56
N LEU A 243 10.77 -6.62 10.90
CA LEU A 243 10.97 -5.37 10.18
C LEU A 243 11.32 -4.20 11.13
N LEU A 244 10.76 -4.20 12.34
CA LEU A 244 11.13 -3.22 13.36
C LEU A 244 12.56 -3.42 13.87
N GLU A 245 13.00 -4.69 14.03
CA GLU A 245 14.41 -5.00 14.36
C GLU A 245 15.38 -4.50 13.28
N GLU A 246 15.06 -4.71 12.00
CA GLU A 246 15.86 -4.23 10.86
C GLU A 246 16.00 -2.70 10.85
N ARG A 247 14.99 -1.98 11.36
CA ARG A 247 15.02 -0.53 11.58
C ARG A 247 15.71 -0.10 12.88
N GLY A 248 16.30 -1.03 13.62
CA GLY A 248 17.04 -0.77 14.85
C GLY A 248 16.16 -0.58 16.10
N LEU A 249 14.87 -0.86 16.02
CA LEU A 249 13.95 -0.84 17.16
C LEU A 249 14.02 -2.15 17.96
N ARG A 250 13.50 -2.11 19.18
CA ARG A 250 13.44 -3.28 20.09
C ARG A 250 12.00 -3.49 20.55
N PRO A 251 11.14 -4.06 19.71
CA PRO A 251 9.74 -4.23 20.07
C PRO A 251 9.55 -5.25 21.20
N HIS A 252 8.40 -5.14 21.86
CA HIS A 252 7.88 -6.17 22.76
C HIS A 252 6.80 -6.94 22.02
N LEU A 253 6.80 -8.27 22.10
CA LEU A 253 5.81 -9.14 21.47
C LEU A 253 5.16 -10.03 22.53
N LEU A 254 3.83 -10.02 22.57
CA LEU A 254 3.03 -10.88 23.45
C LEU A 254 2.43 -12.02 22.64
N GLU A 255 2.61 -13.25 23.15
CA GLU A 255 2.06 -14.47 22.54
C GLU A 255 1.49 -15.37 23.63
N ALA A 256 0.25 -15.83 23.41
CA ALA A 256 -0.45 -16.67 24.38
C ALA A 256 0.01 -18.13 24.37
N ASP A 257 0.33 -18.65 23.17
CA ASP A 257 0.82 -20.02 23.03
C ASP A 257 2.29 -20.13 23.47
N PRO A 258 2.60 -20.96 24.47
CA PRO A 258 3.95 -21.05 25.02
C PRO A 258 4.97 -21.66 24.04
N ASP A 259 4.54 -22.55 23.13
CA ASP A 259 5.44 -23.16 22.16
C ASP A 259 5.74 -22.17 21.02
N ARG A 260 4.75 -21.42 20.58
CA ARG A 260 4.93 -20.31 19.63
C ARG A 260 5.79 -19.18 20.21
N ALA A 261 5.55 -18.79 21.46
CA ALA A 261 6.37 -17.78 22.14
C ALA A 261 7.85 -18.19 22.23
N ARG A 262 8.12 -19.47 22.47
CA ARG A 262 9.50 -20.01 22.48
C ARG A 262 10.12 -19.95 21.07
N GLU A 263 9.40 -20.43 20.05
CA GLU A 263 9.85 -20.36 18.66
C GLU A 263 10.19 -18.93 18.25
N LEU A 264 9.31 -17.98 18.54
CA LEU A 264 9.52 -16.56 18.24
C LEU A 264 10.73 -15.99 18.97
N SER A 265 10.92 -16.35 20.24
CA SER A 265 12.08 -15.92 21.04
C SER A 265 13.42 -16.46 20.49
N GLU A 266 13.40 -17.61 19.82
CA GLU A 266 14.60 -18.17 19.19
C GLU A 266 14.90 -17.52 17.82
N ARG A 267 13.87 -17.03 17.11
CA ARG A 267 13.97 -16.44 15.77
C ARG A 267 14.22 -14.94 15.76
N LEU A 268 13.69 -14.21 16.74
CA LEU A 268 13.82 -12.76 16.86
C LEU A 268 15.04 -12.40 17.72
N SER A 269 15.86 -11.48 17.23
CA SER A 269 17.18 -11.17 17.82
C SER A 269 17.16 -10.01 18.80
N ALA A 270 16.27 -9.04 18.62
CA ALA A 270 16.18 -7.82 19.43
C ALA A 270 14.80 -7.62 20.08
N THR A 271 13.80 -8.41 19.70
CA THR A 271 12.44 -8.37 20.24
C THR A 271 12.35 -9.09 21.60
N THR A 272 11.70 -8.45 22.55
CA THR A 272 11.39 -9.10 23.84
C THR A 272 10.09 -9.87 23.71
N VAL A 273 10.15 -11.19 23.53
CA VAL A 273 8.95 -12.05 23.46
C VAL A 273 8.52 -12.45 24.87
N ARG A 274 7.24 -12.30 25.16
CA ARG A 274 6.62 -12.70 26.43
C ARG A 274 5.45 -13.65 26.18
N ASN A 275 5.46 -14.78 26.89
CA ASN A 275 4.30 -15.67 26.91
C ASN A 275 3.24 -15.10 27.86
N THR A 276 2.26 -14.44 27.30
CA THR A 276 1.18 -13.77 28.05
C THR A 276 -0.08 -13.76 27.18
N ASP A 277 -1.20 -14.11 27.80
CA ASP A 277 -2.51 -14.01 27.14
C ASP A 277 -2.95 -12.53 27.05
N PRO A 278 -2.98 -11.95 25.85
CA PRO A 278 -3.28 -10.53 25.64
C PRO A 278 -4.75 -10.18 25.89
N THR A 279 -5.63 -11.17 26.04
CA THR A 279 -7.05 -10.96 26.34
C THR A 279 -7.28 -10.71 27.83
N THR A 280 -6.29 -11.01 28.68
CA THR A 280 -6.39 -10.80 30.14
C THR A 280 -6.25 -9.32 30.51
N ARG A 281 -6.81 -8.96 31.69
CA ARG A 281 -6.87 -7.55 32.11
C ARG A 281 -5.50 -6.95 32.47
N ASP A 282 -4.58 -7.80 32.87
CA ASP A 282 -3.34 -7.40 33.58
C ASP A 282 -2.14 -7.22 32.62
N PHE A 283 -2.27 -7.56 31.31
CA PHE A 283 -1.11 -7.58 30.43
C PHE A 283 -0.53 -6.18 30.17
N LEU A 284 -1.39 -5.17 29.93
CA LEU A 284 -0.94 -3.80 29.70
C LEU A 284 -0.38 -3.12 30.96
N GLU A 285 -0.90 -3.48 32.15
CA GLU A 285 -0.36 -3.00 33.41
C GLU A 285 1.06 -3.55 33.66
N THR A 286 1.33 -4.77 33.21
CA THR A 286 2.65 -5.41 33.32
C THR A 286 3.68 -4.78 32.38
N GLU A 287 3.26 -4.28 31.21
CA GLU A 287 4.13 -3.66 30.20
C GLU A 287 4.35 -2.15 30.40
N ARG A 288 3.86 -1.56 31.49
CA ARG A 288 3.90 -0.10 31.69
C ARG A 288 3.39 0.64 30.45
N ALA A 289 2.11 0.48 30.13
CA ALA A 289 1.50 1.02 28.93
C ALA A 289 1.79 2.53 28.70
N ALA A 290 2.06 3.27 29.76
CA ALA A 290 2.47 4.68 29.66
C ALA A 290 3.84 4.91 28.99
N ASP A 291 4.66 3.85 28.87
CA ASP A 291 5.96 3.91 28.21
C ASP A 291 5.90 3.37 26.76
N ILE A 292 4.71 2.93 26.28
CA ILE A 292 4.49 2.38 24.94
C ILE A 292 3.96 3.49 24.02
N ASP A 293 4.66 3.72 22.92
CA ASP A 293 4.27 4.72 21.94
C ASP A 293 3.23 4.17 20.95
N VAL A 294 3.43 2.93 20.49
CA VAL A 294 2.55 2.27 19.51
C VAL A 294 2.18 0.87 19.95
N VAL A 295 0.91 0.50 19.81
CA VAL A 295 0.46 -0.89 19.89
C VAL A 295 0.02 -1.40 18.53
N VAL A 296 0.45 -2.60 18.15
CA VAL A 296 0.03 -3.33 16.96
C VAL A 296 -0.69 -4.60 17.38
N ALA A 297 -2.00 -4.63 17.21
CA ALA A 297 -2.82 -5.81 17.52
C ALA A 297 -2.93 -6.69 16.27
N ALA A 298 -2.26 -7.86 16.32
CA ALA A 298 -2.10 -8.79 15.22
C ALA A 298 -2.35 -10.25 15.64
N LEU A 299 -3.40 -10.46 16.44
CA LEU A 299 -3.91 -11.80 16.76
C LEU A 299 -4.54 -12.40 15.50
N ASP A 300 -4.18 -13.64 15.20
CA ASP A 300 -4.64 -14.31 13.99
C ASP A 300 -6.14 -14.60 14.07
N GLN A 301 -6.88 -14.20 13.02
CA GLN A 301 -8.32 -14.44 12.81
C GLN A 301 -9.22 -14.07 14.01
N ASP A 302 -8.81 -13.10 14.83
CA ASP A 302 -9.59 -12.63 15.98
C ASP A 302 -9.69 -11.09 15.98
N SER A 303 -10.49 -10.57 15.05
CA SER A 303 -10.73 -9.12 14.93
C SER A 303 -11.28 -8.50 16.22
N GLU A 304 -12.12 -9.24 16.99
CA GLU A 304 -12.67 -8.74 18.24
C GLU A 304 -11.58 -8.56 19.30
N ALA A 305 -10.67 -9.52 19.43
CA ALA A 305 -9.54 -9.41 20.34
C ALA A 305 -8.56 -8.33 19.91
N ASN A 306 -8.31 -8.15 18.58
CA ASN A 306 -7.50 -7.07 18.05
C ASN A 306 -8.10 -5.69 18.40
N LEU A 307 -9.41 -5.51 18.19
CA LEU A 307 -10.12 -4.29 18.60
C LEU A 307 -9.98 -4.01 20.09
N LEU A 308 -10.24 -5.02 20.92
CA LEU A 308 -10.17 -4.87 22.37
C LEU A 308 -8.75 -4.55 22.86
N ALA A 309 -7.72 -5.17 22.28
CA ALA A 309 -6.32 -4.88 22.60
C ALA A 309 -5.95 -3.44 22.27
N ALA A 310 -6.29 -2.97 21.04
CA ALA A 310 -6.04 -1.61 20.59
C ALA A 310 -6.75 -0.57 21.47
N LEU A 311 -8.05 -0.74 21.71
CA LEU A 311 -8.84 0.20 22.54
C LEU A 311 -8.39 0.23 24.01
N ARG A 312 -7.96 -0.91 24.56
CA ARG A 312 -7.39 -0.94 25.93
C ARG A 312 -6.07 -0.17 25.97
N ALA A 313 -5.19 -0.37 25.02
CA ALA A 313 -3.93 0.36 24.92
C ALA A 313 -4.18 1.87 24.85
N LYS A 314 -5.11 2.33 24.02
CA LYS A 314 -5.51 3.75 23.93
C LYS A 314 -6.01 4.29 25.29
N ARG A 315 -6.85 3.54 26.00
CA ARG A 315 -7.35 3.94 27.33
C ARG A 315 -6.25 4.04 28.38
N MET A 316 -5.14 3.34 28.22
CA MET A 316 -3.99 3.38 29.10
C MET A 316 -2.95 4.44 28.72
N GLY A 317 -3.23 5.23 27.67
CA GLY A 317 -2.42 6.37 27.27
C GLY A 317 -1.39 6.06 26.17
N VAL A 318 -1.51 4.92 25.47
CA VAL A 318 -0.70 4.65 24.27
C VAL A 318 -1.08 5.64 23.18
N ASP A 319 -0.09 6.29 22.59
CA ASP A 319 -0.31 7.37 21.64
C ASP A 319 -0.98 6.87 20.34
N ARG A 320 -0.57 5.71 19.83
CA ARG A 320 -1.08 5.16 18.57
C ARG A 320 -1.43 3.68 18.68
N SER A 321 -2.54 3.31 18.04
CA SER A 321 -3.00 1.93 17.94
C SER A 321 -3.22 1.51 16.49
N VAL A 322 -2.75 0.33 16.14
CA VAL A 322 -2.98 -0.32 14.86
C VAL A 322 -3.65 -1.67 15.13
N ALA A 323 -4.71 -2.00 14.41
CA ALA A 323 -5.39 -3.27 14.53
C ALA A 323 -5.58 -3.98 13.19
N VAL A 324 -5.25 -5.28 13.15
CA VAL A 324 -5.55 -6.13 12.00
C VAL A 324 -7.01 -6.55 12.05
N VAL A 325 -7.70 -6.45 10.91
CA VAL A 325 -9.13 -6.71 10.76
C VAL A 325 -9.36 -7.75 9.67
N ASP A 326 -10.13 -8.82 9.96
CA ASP A 326 -10.36 -9.91 8.99
C ASP A 326 -11.39 -9.55 7.90
N HIS A 327 -12.34 -8.67 8.20
CA HIS A 327 -13.41 -8.25 7.30
C HIS A 327 -13.24 -6.77 6.93
N GLY A 328 -13.07 -6.49 5.63
CA GLY A 328 -12.84 -5.12 5.14
C GLY A 328 -13.96 -4.12 5.45
N GLU A 329 -15.20 -4.59 5.63
CA GLU A 329 -16.36 -3.79 6.05
C GLU A 329 -16.29 -3.31 7.51
N HIS A 330 -15.41 -3.91 8.33
CA HIS A 330 -15.23 -3.52 9.72
C HIS A 330 -14.12 -2.48 9.93
N VAL A 331 -13.35 -2.11 8.90
CA VAL A 331 -12.24 -1.16 9.00
C VAL A 331 -12.76 0.18 9.56
N ASP A 332 -13.75 0.76 8.91
CA ASP A 332 -14.33 2.04 9.32
C ASP A 332 -14.91 1.99 10.75
N LEU A 333 -15.53 0.85 11.11
CA LEU A 333 -16.07 0.63 12.46
C LEU A 333 -14.98 0.62 13.55
N PHE A 334 -13.80 0.06 13.26
CA PHE A 334 -12.68 0.05 14.20
C PHE A 334 -12.14 1.46 14.41
N GLU A 335 -12.02 2.24 13.35
CA GLU A 335 -11.56 3.63 13.39
C GLU A 335 -12.59 4.53 14.12
N GLU A 336 -13.88 4.37 13.83
CA GLU A 336 -14.96 5.03 14.58
C GLU A 336 -14.96 4.65 16.07
N ALA A 337 -14.59 3.42 16.41
CA ALA A 337 -14.45 2.97 17.80
C ALA A 337 -13.25 3.57 18.53
N GLY A 338 -12.29 4.19 17.81
CA GLY A 338 -11.13 4.87 18.37
C GLY A 338 -9.79 4.14 18.18
N VAL A 339 -9.70 3.21 17.24
CA VAL A 339 -8.43 2.68 16.74
C VAL A 339 -7.87 3.68 15.73
N ASP A 340 -6.60 4.05 15.82
CA ASP A 340 -6.02 5.07 14.95
C ASP A 340 -5.81 4.57 13.51
N THR A 341 -5.56 3.27 13.34
CA THR A 341 -5.41 2.64 12.01
C THR A 341 -5.94 1.21 12.06
N ALA A 342 -6.89 0.88 11.22
CA ALA A 342 -7.39 -0.46 11.02
C ALA A 342 -6.96 -1.00 9.66
N VAL A 343 -6.33 -2.18 9.62
CA VAL A 343 -5.77 -2.75 8.40
C VAL A 343 -6.41 -4.09 8.08
N ASN A 344 -7.03 -4.17 6.91
CA ASN A 344 -7.51 -5.45 6.38
C ASN A 344 -6.55 -5.99 5.32
N PRO A 345 -5.85 -7.12 5.58
CA PRO A 345 -4.86 -7.68 4.66
C PRO A 345 -5.41 -8.00 3.28
N ARG A 346 -6.62 -8.53 3.23
CA ARG A 346 -7.27 -8.96 1.97
C ARG A 346 -7.73 -7.77 1.13
N ARG A 347 -8.19 -6.69 1.79
CA ARG A 347 -8.54 -5.44 1.11
C ARG A 347 -7.31 -4.80 0.50
N ALA A 348 -6.24 -4.64 1.27
CA ALA A 348 -4.97 -4.10 0.78
C ALA A 348 -4.43 -4.89 -0.42
N THR A 349 -4.45 -6.23 -0.33
CA THR A 349 -4.05 -7.11 -1.46
C THR A 349 -4.91 -6.90 -2.70
N ALA A 350 -6.23 -6.81 -2.53
CA ALA A 350 -7.13 -6.61 -3.68
C ALA A 350 -6.89 -5.25 -4.33
N GLU A 351 -6.66 -4.21 -3.55
CA GLU A 351 -6.35 -2.85 -4.03
C GLU A 351 -5.05 -2.83 -4.84
N GLU A 352 -3.98 -3.45 -4.34
CA GLU A 352 -2.71 -3.61 -5.07
C GLU A 352 -2.87 -4.36 -6.40
N ILE A 353 -3.62 -5.47 -6.40
CA ILE A 353 -3.89 -6.24 -7.62
C ILE A 353 -4.73 -5.44 -8.62
N ILE A 354 -5.74 -4.70 -8.15
CA ILE A 354 -6.60 -3.86 -9.00
C ILE A 354 -5.78 -2.73 -9.62
N GLU A 355 -4.92 -2.12 -8.83
CA GLU A 355 -4.00 -1.09 -9.27
C GLU A 355 -3.11 -1.62 -10.40
N PHE A 356 -2.43 -2.74 -10.18
CA PHE A 356 -1.63 -3.39 -11.22
C PHE A 356 -2.44 -3.77 -12.47
N ALA A 357 -3.67 -4.27 -12.32
CA ALA A 357 -4.53 -4.64 -13.45
C ALA A 357 -4.97 -3.43 -14.29
N ARG A 358 -5.18 -2.27 -13.66
CA ARG A 358 -5.44 -1.01 -14.35
C ARG A 358 -4.21 -0.47 -15.07
N ASP A 359 -3.04 -0.83 -14.57
CA ASP A 359 -1.72 -0.33 -14.96
C ASP A 359 -1.23 -0.82 -16.33
N GLN A 360 -1.93 -1.73 -16.98
CA GLN A 360 -1.60 -2.15 -18.35
C GLN A 360 -1.85 -1.04 -19.37
N ASP A 361 -2.62 0.00 -19.02
CA ASP A 361 -2.85 1.19 -19.86
C ASP A 361 -2.51 2.52 -19.13
N THR A 362 -2.47 2.54 -17.78
CA THR A 362 -2.11 3.74 -16.98
C THR A 362 -1.37 3.26 -15.74
N LEU A 363 -0.14 3.77 -15.53
CA LEU A 363 0.71 3.37 -14.41
C LEU A 363 0.19 4.01 -13.10
N ASN A 364 0.01 3.23 -12.03
CA ASN A 364 -0.30 3.61 -10.63
C ASN A 364 -1.23 4.83 -10.41
N VAL A 365 -2.34 4.65 -9.70
CA VAL A 365 -3.21 5.74 -9.21
C VAL A 365 -3.33 5.65 -7.69
N ALA A 366 -2.88 6.66 -6.96
CA ALA A 366 -3.16 6.79 -5.52
C ALA A 366 -4.20 7.88 -5.28
N LEU A 367 -5.25 7.52 -4.54
CA LEU A 367 -6.25 8.46 -4.01
C LEU A 367 -5.72 9.01 -2.68
N LEU A 368 -5.57 10.31 -2.59
CA LEU A 368 -5.25 10.95 -1.32
C LEU A 368 -6.46 10.95 -0.37
N GLU A 369 -6.23 10.86 0.94
CA GLU A 369 -7.27 10.63 1.97
C GLU A 369 -8.54 11.49 1.84
N ASN A 370 -8.48 12.65 1.21
CA ASN A 370 -9.61 13.57 1.06
C ASN A 370 -10.38 13.43 -0.26
N ASN A 371 -10.10 12.46 -1.13
CA ASN A 371 -10.75 12.29 -2.45
C ASN A 371 -10.80 13.56 -3.33
N GLN A 372 -9.96 14.57 -3.07
CA GLN A 372 -9.95 15.83 -3.81
C GLN A 372 -8.76 15.96 -4.76
N ALA A 373 -7.74 15.14 -4.61
CA ALA A 373 -6.61 15.06 -5.53
C ALA A 373 -6.17 13.62 -5.71
N GLU A 374 -5.70 13.32 -6.89
CA GLU A 374 -5.21 12.00 -7.28
C GLU A 374 -3.78 12.13 -7.78
N VAL A 375 -2.99 11.12 -7.48
CA VAL A 375 -1.64 10.98 -8.03
C VAL A 375 -1.65 9.82 -8.99
N ILE A 376 -1.20 10.08 -10.21
CA ILE A 376 -1.07 9.06 -11.25
C ILE A 376 0.39 8.92 -11.68
N GLU A 377 0.83 7.71 -11.90
CA GLU A 377 2.04 7.42 -12.65
C GLU A 377 1.66 7.09 -14.08
N ILE A 378 2.27 7.72 -15.06
CA ILE A 378 2.00 7.47 -16.47
C ILE A 378 3.29 7.35 -17.27
N ARG A 379 3.33 6.42 -18.20
CA ARG A 379 4.40 6.29 -19.16
C ARG A 379 4.17 7.27 -20.33
N ILE A 380 5.12 8.16 -20.55
CA ILE A 380 5.05 9.15 -21.61
C ILE A 380 5.28 8.48 -22.96
N ASP A 381 4.31 8.60 -23.84
CA ASP A 381 4.44 8.19 -25.24
C ASP A 381 4.84 9.35 -26.16
N THR A 382 4.86 9.11 -27.46
CA THR A 382 5.23 10.14 -28.46
C THR A 382 4.10 11.13 -28.77
N GLU A 383 2.86 10.81 -28.38
CA GLU A 383 1.66 11.63 -28.62
C GLU A 383 1.31 12.49 -27.40
N SER A 384 1.90 12.18 -26.23
CA SER A 384 1.71 12.92 -24.99
C SER A 384 2.01 14.41 -25.14
N ALA A 385 1.16 15.26 -24.58
CA ALA A 385 1.35 16.71 -24.55
C ALA A 385 2.63 17.15 -23.80
N LEU A 386 3.18 16.30 -22.93
CA LEU A 386 4.47 16.54 -22.26
C LEU A 386 5.68 16.20 -23.14
N ALA A 387 5.54 15.34 -24.16
CA ALA A 387 6.67 14.78 -24.87
C ALA A 387 7.49 15.83 -25.63
N GLY A 388 8.80 15.85 -25.41
CA GLY A 388 9.76 16.68 -26.12
C GLY A 388 9.73 18.17 -25.75
N ARG A 389 8.98 18.58 -24.75
CA ARG A 389 8.80 19.99 -24.33
C ARG A 389 9.29 20.21 -22.90
N PRO A 390 9.77 21.42 -22.54
CA PRO A 390 9.98 21.80 -21.16
C PRO A 390 8.65 21.78 -20.36
N ILE A 391 8.68 21.29 -19.14
CA ILE A 391 7.48 21.19 -18.27
C ILE A 391 6.76 22.54 -18.17
N ALA A 392 7.49 23.66 -17.97
CA ALA A 392 6.90 24.99 -17.84
C ALA A 392 6.05 25.43 -19.06
N GLU A 393 6.40 24.92 -20.26
CA GLU A 393 5.63 25.20 -21.48
C GLU A 393 4.49 24.23 -21.67
N ALA A 394 4.74 22.93 -21.39
CA ALA A 394 3.77 21.87 -21.62
C ALA A 394 2.60 21.93 -20.60
N ILE A 395 2.88 22.28 -19.34
CA ILE A 395 1.86 22.33 -18.28
C ILE A 395 0.75 23.37 -18.55
N ALA A 396 1.04 24.36 -19.38
CA ALA A 396 0.03 25.36 -19.78
C ALA A 396 -1.13 24.79 -20.62
N ASP A 397 -0.93 23.63 -21.19
CA ASP A 397 -1.94 22.92 -21.99
C ASP A 397 -2.84 22.03 -21.11
N PHE A 398 -2.54 21.87 -19.83
CA PHE A 398 -3.29 21.06 -18.88
C PHE A 398 -4.29 21.90 -18.07
N PRO A 399 -5.31 21.28 -17.47
CA PRO A 399 -6.18 21.94 -16.52
C PRO A 399 -5.41 22.60 -15.37
N PRO A 400 -5.96 23.65 -14.73
CA PRO A 400 -5.37 24.16 -13.48
C PRO A 400 -5.32 23.08 -12.42
N GLY A 401 -4.27 23.07 -11.59
CA GLY A 401 -4.16 22.12 -10.49
C GLY A 401 -3.35 20.86 -10.82
N VAL A 402 -2.60 20.86 -11.93
CA VAL A 402 -1.70 19.75 -12.30
C VAL A 402 -0.27 20.03 -11.85
N VAL A 403 0.35 19.06 -11.19
CA VAL A 403 1.75 19.11 -10.76
C VAL A 403 2.49 17.85 -11.23
N ILE A 404 3.58 18.02 -11.95
CA ILE A 404 4.52 16.93 -12.20
C ILE A 404 5.39 16.78 -10.96
N GLY A 405 5.13 15.76 -10.15
CA GLY A 405 5.80 15.55 -8.86
C GLY A 405 7.15 14.89 -8.98
N ALA A 406 7.28 13.92 -9.90
CA ALA A 406 8.51 13.19 -10.17
C ALA A 406 8.55 12.71 -11.62
N ILE A 407 9.76 12.43 -12.11
CA ILE A 407 9.98 11.73 -13.39
C ILE A 407 10.98 10.61 -13.12
N THR A 408 10.77 9.46 -13.74
CA THR A 408 11.81 8.43 -13.80
C THR A 408 12.18 8.17 -15.27
N ARG A 409 13.48 8.06 -15.50
CA ARG A 409 14.05 7.79 -16.82
C ARG A 409 15.02 6.62 -16.72
N ASN A 410 14.74 5.53 -17.40
CA ASN A 410 15.54 4.30 -17.29
C ASN A 410 15.75 3.85 -15.83
N GLY A 411 14.69 3.87 -15.01
CA GLY A 411 14.74 3.50 -13.60
C GLY A 411 15.45 4.50 -12.67
N SER A 412 15.87 5.67 -13.18
CA SER A 412 16.55 6.69 -12.38
C SER A 412 15.65 7.91 -12.17
N PHE A 413 15.59 8.38 -10.92
CA PHE A 413 14.85 9.58 -10.56
C PHE A 413 15.40 10.84 -11.25
N LEU A 414 14.51 11.63 -11.83
CA LEU A 414 14.79 12.95 -12.40
C LEU A 414 13.87 13.99 -11.74
N MET A 415 14.46 15.01 -11.11
CA MET A 415 13.70 16.09 -10.50
C MET A 415 12.99 16.92 -11.57
N PRO A 416 11.63 17.03 -11.53
CA PRO A 416 10.91 17.87 -12.46
C PRO A 416 11.13 19.36 -12.15
N ARG A 417 11.74 20.06 -13.07
CA ARG A 417 11.90 21.51 -13.03
C ARG A 417 11.24 22.12 -14.27
N GLY A 418 10.91 23.40 -14.24
CA GLY A 418 10.26 24.05 -15.36
C GLY A 418 11.00 23.93 -16.71
N ASP A 419 12.33 23.82 -16.68
CA ASP A 419 13.22 23.62 -17.85
C ASP A 419 13.46 22.14 -18.18
N THR A 420 12.98 21.20 -17.36
CA THR A 420 13.11 19.76 -17.60
C THR A 420 12.30 19.36 -18.83
N VAL A 421 12.96 18.72 -19.80
CA VAL A 421 12.31 18.18 -21.01
C VAL A 421 11.95 16.72 -20.75
N VAL A 422 10.65 16.43 -20.81
CA VAL A 422 10.10 15.07 -20.69
C VAL A 422 10.27 14.36 -22.03
N LYS A 423 10.66 13.09 -22.02
CA LYS A 423 10.91 12.30 -23.24
C LYS A 423 9.97 11.11 -23.32
N PRO A 424 9.62 10.67 -24.55
CA PRO A 424 8.95 9.37 -24.71
C PRO A 424 9.74 8.25 -24.01
N GLY A 425 9.04 7.42 -23.26
CA GLY A 425 9.59 6.34 -22.44
C GLY A 425 9.95 6.74 -20.99
N ASP A 426 9.83 8.04 -20.64
CA ASP A 426 9.87 8.47 -19.23
C ASP A 426 8.57 8.02 -18.52
N HIS A 427 8.63 7.81 -17.22
CA HIS A 427 7.46 7.71 -16.36
C HIS A 427 7.33 9.01 -15.58
N ALA A 428 6.17 9.63 -15.64
CA ALA A 428 5.85 10.85 -14.91
C ALA A 428 4.85 10.54 -13.79
N VAL A 429 5.17 10.96 -12.58
CA VAL A 429 4.24 10.96 -11.43
C VAL A 429 3.59 12.33 -11.37
N VAL A 430 2.29 12.34 -11.62
CA VAL A 430 1.48 13.55 -11.81
C VAL A 430 0.42 13.62 -10.73
N LEU A 431 0.34 14.74 -10.01
CA LEU A 431 -0.74 15.05 -9.09
C LEU A 431 -1.72 15.98 -9.80
N ALA A 432 -3.00 15.67 -9.71
CA ALA A 432 -4.07 16.49 -10.25
C ALA A 432 -5.29 16.52 -9.32
N ASP A 433 -6.13 17.54 -9.49
CA ASP A 433 -7.45 17.60 -8.85
C ASP A 433 -8.34 16.48 -9.39
N SER A 434 -9.08 15.79 -8.53
CA SER A 434 -9.94 14.65 -8.91
C SER A 434 -10.99 15.02 -9.96
N ASP A 435 -11.46 16.28 -10.00
CA ASP A 435 -12.40 16.75 -11.00
C ASP A 435 -11.77 16.88 -12.41
N GLY A 436 -10.42 16.97 -12.51
CA GLY A 436 -9.69 17.17 -13.75
C GLY A 436 -8.88 15.96 -14.23
N ILE A 437 -8.83 14.89 -13.44
CA ILE A 437 -7.92 13.75 -13.69
C ILE A 437 -8.16 13.05 -15.02
N GLU A 438 -9.41 12.86 -15.44
CA GLU A 438 -9.75 12.23 -16.71
C GLU A 438 -9.21 13.04 -17.90
N GLU A 439 -9.34 14.39 -17.87
CA GLU A 439 -8.78 15.26 -18.92
C GLU A 439 -7.24 15.26 -18.91
N VAL A 440 -6.63 15.07 -17.75
CA VAL A 440 -5.17 14.96 -17.61
C VAL A 440 -4.69 13.66 -18.25
N ILE A 441 -5.36 12.54 -17.98
CA ILE A 441 -5.02 11.21 -18.55
C ILE A 441 -5.15 11.23 -20.08
N GLU A 442 -6.20 11.84 -20.62
CA GLU A 442 -6.41 11.93 -22.08
C GLU A 442 -5.31 12.75 -22.81
N ARG A 443 -4.60 13.63 -22.09
CA ARG A 443 -3.55 14.48 -22.66
C ARG A 443 -2.14 13.93 -22.43
N LEU A 444 -2.01 12.99 -21.50
CA LEU A 444 -0.75 12.34 -21.17
C LEU A 444 -0.49 11.10 -22.01
#